data_ab1e23142663a607d544de08337c7322
#
_entry.id   ab1e23142663a607d544de08337c7322
#
_cell.length_a   1.000
_cell.length_b   1.000
_cell.length_c   1.000
_cell.angle_alpha   90.00
_cell.angle_beta   90.00
_cell.angle_gamma   90.00
#
_symmetry.space_group_name_H-M   'P 1'
#
loop_
_entity.id
_entity.type
_entity.pdbx_description
1 polymer ?
#
loop_
_entity_poly.entity_id
_entity_poly.type
_entity_poly.pdbx_seq_one_letter_code
_entity_poly.pdbx_strand_id
1 'polypeptide(L)'
;MQAAPLWDPALCQFVGLLTVTDFIDILRHYHKTRSDVSTLATRSIAEILNDPIICDSVLVKAQVGDNYRGFLSADTSTSLKQACLLLHRHSLDFLPIVFPEDMRVLATVTYTNILEHLVTHFREQRRLFDDTIFDLGIGTYHDKLVTITPAHSLADALDLLHHHGLSALPVVHAGTNKILGVYSRSDITFLASASDAEDAIGHLALTLESIMLQQRTDVTTPDALHTCTKSHTLQSIFEYFAQLRFNRLFVVDDADCVVGVVSARDLVAYFLAA
;
A
#
# COMPACT_ATOMS: atom_id res chain seq x y z
N MET A 1 -12.45 4.86 2.48
CA MET A 1 -11.64 4.86 3.73
C MET A 1 -10.74 3.65 3.63
N GLN A 2 -9.42 3.82 3.71
CA GLN A 2 -8.45 2.72 3.53
C GLN A 2 -7.96 2.14 4.86
N ALA A 3 -8.24 2.81 5.97
CA ALA A 3 -7.86 2.39 7.31
C ALA A 3 -8.87 2.87 8.35
N ALA A 4 -9.11 2.08 9.39
CA ALA A 4 -10.01 2.38 10.50
C ALA A 4 -9.33 2.10 11.85
N PRO A 5 -9.25 3.09 12.76
CA PRO A 5 -8.75 2.87 14.11
C PRO A 5 -9.69 1.95 14.89
N LEU A 6 -9.12 0.98 15.60
CA LEU A 6 -9.86 0.04 16.44
C LEU A 6 -9.84 0.53 17.89
N TRP A 7 -11.02 0.75 18.44
CA TRP A 7 -11.23 1.15 19.83
C TRP A 7 -11.64 -0.04 20.69
N ASP A 8 -10.96 -0.24 21.81
CA ASP A 8 -11.35 -1.22 22.81
C ASP A 8 -12.10 -0.50 23.96
N PRO A 9 -13.41 -0.71 24.09
CA PRO A 9 -14.21 -0.05 25.12
C PRO A 9 -13.89 -0.55 26.54
N ALA A 10 -13.34 -1.76 26.71
CA ALA A 10 -12.96 -2.29 28.03
C ALA A 10 -11.66 -1.65 28.53
N LEU A 11 -10.73 -1.39 27.64
CA LEU A 11 -9.44 -0.73 27.94
C LEU A 11 -9.52 0.79 27.81
N CYS A 12 -10.62 1.34 27.26
CA CYS A 12 -10.80 2.74 26.94
C CYS A 12 -9.63 3.34 26.16
N GLN A 13 -9.14 2.58 25.15
CA GLN A 13 -8.00 3.00 24.31
C GLN A 13 -8.09 2.44 22.90
N PHE A 14 -7.35 3.08 21.98
CA PHE A 14 -7.12 2.50 20.66
C PHE A 14 -6.12 1.34 20.74
N VAL A 15 -6.47 0.22 20.11
CA VAL A 15 -5.67 -1.03 20.16
C VAL A 15 -5.04 -1.38 18.83
N GLY A 16 -5.39 -0.70 17.75
CA GLY A 16 -4.81 -0.97 16.45
C GLY A 16 -5.42 -0.16 15.32
N LEU A 17 -4.97 -0.45 14.12
CA LEU A 17 -5.46 0.12 12.87
C LEU A 17 -5.84 -1.05 11.95
N LEU A 18 -7.11 -1.11 11.56
CA LEU A 18 -7.60 -2.08 10.60
C LEU A 18 -7.53 -1.46 9.19
N THR A 19 -6.94 -2.17 8.26
CA THR A 19 -6.77 -1.75 6.88
C THR A 19 -7.43 -2.73 5.91
N VAL A 20 -7.62 -2.34 4.66
CA VAL A 20 -8.08 -3.25 3.60
C VAL A 20 -7.12 -4.43 3.44
N THR A 21 -5.82 -4.21 3.64
CA THR A 21 -4.80 -5.26 3.60
C THR A 21 -5.08 -6.38 4.60
N ASP A 22 -5.52 -6.04 5.82
CA ASP A 22 -5.82 -7.04 6.85
C ASP A 22 -6.97 -7.97 6.43
N PHE A 23 -8.02 -7.42 5.80
CA PHE A 23 -9.11 -8.24 5.26
C PHE A 23 -8.64 -9.17 4.14
N ILE A 24 -7.84 -8.66 3.21
CA ILE A 24 -7.28 -9.46 2.11
C ILE A 24 -6.42 -10.59 2.67
N ASP A 25 -5.56 -10.29 3.63
CA ASP A 25 -4.68 -11.28 4.22
C ASP A 25 -5.45 -12.37 5.00
N ILE A 26 -6.54 -12.00 5.67
CA ILE A 26 -7.46 -12.96 6.30
C ILE A 26 -8.05 -13.91 5.26
N LEU A 27 -8.63 -13.38 4.18
CA LEU A 27 -9.23 -14.21 3.12
C LEU A 27 -8.18 -15.11 2.46
N ARG A 28 -6.99 -14.58 2.19
CA ARG A 28 -5.85 -15.35 1.67
C ARG A 28 -5.47 -16.49 2.60
N HIS A 29 -5.45 -16.25 3.92
CA HIS A 29 -5.17 -17.29 4.92
C HIS A 29 -6.21 -18.40 4.86
N TYR A 30 -7.51 -18.06 4.87
CA TYR A 30 -8.60 -19.05 4.80
C TYR A 30 -8.59 -19.83 3.49
N HIS A 31 -8.31 -19.17 2.35
CA HIS A 31 -8.14 -19.84 1.07
C HIS A 31 -6.99 -20.86 1.09
N LYS A 32 -5.85 -20.49 1.67
CA LYS A 32 -4.64 -21.33 1.70
C LYS A 32 -4.77 -22.53 2.65
N THR A 33 -5.43 -22.33 3.78
CA THR A 33 -5.64 -23.38 4.79
C THR A 33 -6.86 -24.24 4.52
N ARG A 34 -7.69 -23.85 3.53
CA ARG A 34 -8.99 -24.47 3.23
C ARG A 34 -9.89 -24.55 4.48
N SER A 35 -9.78 -23.58 5.38
CA SER A 35 -10.57 -23.49 6.58
C SER A 35 -12.01 -23.10 6.27
N ASP A 36 -12.92 -23.49 7.14
CA ASP A 36 -14.33 -23.15 7.00
C ASP A 36 -14.56 -21.64 7.15
N VAL A 37 -15.01 -21.01 6.08
CA VAL A 37 -15.23 -19.57 5.97
C VAL A 37 -16.54 -19.14 6.58
N SER A 38 -17.50 -20.05 6.73
CA SER A 38 -18.83 -19.75 7.27
C SER A 38 -18.75 -19.12 8.68
N THR A 39 -17.70 -19.47 9.43
CA THR A 39 -17.44 -18.92 10.75
C THR A 39 -16.87 -17.51 10.72
N LEU A 40 -16.25 -17.08 9.63
CA LEU A 40 -15.60 -15.78 9.54
C LEU A 40 -16.60 -14.62 9.70
N ALA A 41 -17.77 -14.74 9.09
CA ALA A 41 -18.82 -13.72 9.15
C ALA A 41 -19.39 -13.50 10.56
N THR A 42 -19.24 -14.47 11.46
CA THR A 42 -19.77 -14.44 12.83
C THR A 42 -18.69 -14.15 13.89
N ARG A 43 -17.39 -14.25 13.54
CA ARG A 43 -16.29 -13.97 14.46
C ARG A 43 -16.13 -12.48 14.67
N SER A 44 -15.90 -12.08 15.92
CA SER A 44 -15.56 -10.71 16.23
C SER A 44 -14.13 -10.36 15.75
N ILE A 45 -13.88 -9.09 15.52
CA ILE A 45 -12.53 -8.60 15.17
C ILE A 45 -11.51 -9.02 16.25
N ALA A 46 -11.90 -8.93 17.54
CA ALA A 46 -11.05 -9.33 18.65
C ALA A 46 -10.67 -10.83 18.60
N GLU A 47 -11.63 -11.71 18.29
CA GLU A 47 -11.37 -13.16 18.13
C GLU A 47 -10.41 -13.43 16.96
N ILE A 48 -10.57 -12.72 15.85
CA ILE A 48 -9.68 -12.85 14.68
C ILE A 48 -8.26 -12.34 15.02
N LEU A 49 -8.16 -11.20 15.69
CA LEU A 49 -6.89 -10.62 16.09
C LEU A 49 -6.14 -11.44 17.16
N ASN A 50 -6.87 -12.18 17.99
CA ASN A 50 -6.29 -13.06 19.01
C ASN A 50 -6.06 -14.49 18.51
N ASP A 51 -6.42 -14.80 17.26
CA ASP A 51 -6.17 -16.12 16.68
C ASP A 51 -4.69 -16.25 16.30
N PRO A 52 -3.91 -17.11 16.99
CA PRO A 52 -2.47 -17.21 16.76
C PRO A 52 -2.12 -17.68 15.34
N ILE A 53 -3.01 -18.42 14.68
CA ILE A 53 -2.79 -18.93 13.32
C ILE A 53 -2.95 -17.79 12.31
N ILE A 54 -3.93 -16.92 12.52
CA ILE A 54 -4.16 -15.74 11.66
C ILE A 54 -3.11 -14.67 11.99
N CYS A 55 -2.83 -14.43 13.28
CA CYS A 55 -1.89 -13.42 13.71
C CYS A 55 -0.45 -13.71 13.26
N ASP A 56 0.01 -14.94 13.27
CA ASP A 56 1.37 -15.27 12.81
C ASP A 56 1.57 -15.03 11.31
N SER A 57 0.53 -15.20 10.51
CA SER A 57 0.63 -15.03 9.05
C SER A 57 0.33 -13.62 8.56
N VAL A 58 -0.62 -12.93 9.17
CA VAL A 58 -1.24 -11.70 8.64
C VAL A 58 -0.72 -10.44 9.32
N LEU A 59 -0.41 -10.52 10.60
CA LEU A 59 -0.29 -9.35 11.46
C LEU A 59 1.11 -9.09 12.04
N VAL A 60 2.11 -9.91 11.68
CA VAL A 60 3.47 -9.89 12.28
C VAL A 60 4.28 -8.63 12.01
N LYS A 61 3.90 -7.77 11.06
CA LYS A 61 4.70 -6.58 10.72
C LYS A 61 4.49 -5.36 11.62
N ALA A 62 3.57 -5.40 12.57
CA ALA A 62 3.32 -4.30 13.51
C ALA A 62 3.68 -4.66 14.96
N GLN A 63 4.75 -5.44 15.18
CA GLN A 63 5.24 -5.72 16.53
C GLN A 63 5.96 -4.52 17.13
N VAL A 64 5.31 -3.89 18.09
CA VAL A 64 5.97 -3.12 19.14
C VAL A 64 5.42 -3.62 20.47
N GLY A 65 6.18 -4.53 21.13
CA GLY A 65 5.96 -4.97 22.52
C GLY A 65 4.97 -6.13 22.70
N ASP A 66 5.23 -6.93 23.75
CA ASP A 66 4.66 -8.25 24.04
C ASP A 66 3.17 -8.32 24.39
N ASN A 67 2.42 -7.23 24.40
CA ASN A 67 1.00 -7.24 24.71
C ASN A 67 0.30 -6.13 23.96
N TYR A 68 -0.47 -6.49 22.96
CA TYR A 68 -1.19 -5.60 22.03
C TYR A 68 -0.26 -4.83 21.09
N ARG A 69 -0.57 -4.87 19.81
CA ARG A 69 0.01 -3.97 18.82
C ARG A 69 -0.21 -2.55 19.30
N GLY A 70 0.83 -1.91 19.77
CA GLY A 70 0.73 -0.53 20.19
C GLY A 70 0.09 0.28 19.05
N PHE A 71 -1.01 0.97 19.32
CA PHE A 71 -1.59 1.92 18.36
C PHE A 71 -0.55 3.02 18.11
N LEU A 72 0.22 2.85 17.04
CA LEU A 72 1.23 3.81 16.67
C LEU A 72 0.55 5.03 16.08
N SER A 73 0.68 6.16 16.75
CA SER A 73 0.09 7.43 16.35
C SER A 73 1.08 8.58 16.60
N ALA A 74 0.80 9.71 16.01
CA ALA A 74 1.45 10.97 16.34
C ALA A 74 0.41 11.93 16.94
N ASP A 75 0.85 12.91 17.69
CA ASP A 75 -0.01 13.98 18.19
C ASP A 75 0.12 15.24 17.32
N THR A 76 -0.72 16.23 17.62
CA THR A 76 -0.76 17.50 16.89
C THR A 76 0.51 18.34 17.03
N SER A 77 1.38 18.06 18.01
CA SER A 77 2.68 18.72 18.23
C SER A 77 3.82 18.03 17.49
N THR A 78 3.62 16.82 16.98
CA THR A 78 4.62 16.05 16.25
C THR A 78 5.03 16.77 14.97
N SER A 79 6.33 17.02 14.80
CA SER A 79 6.84 17.66 13.58
C SER A 79 6.66 16.75 12.35
N LEU A 80 6.54 17.38 11.16
CA LEU A 80 6.43 16.64 9.90
C LEU A 80 7.61 15.66 9.71
N LYS A 81 8.83 16.07 10.07
CA LYS A 81 10.02 15.20 10.01
C LYS A 81 9.87 13.97 10.91
N GLN A 82 9.36 14.14 12.13
CA GLN A 82 9.12 13.01 13.04
C GLN A 82 8.01 12.09 12.50
N ALA A 83 6.92 12.64 11.95
CA ALA A 83 5.86 11.86 11.32
C ALA A 83 6.40 11.03 10.15
N CYS A 84 7.24 11.62 9.28
CA CYS A 84 7.94 10.91 8.20
C CYS A 84 8.80 9.75 8.73
N LEU A 85 9.58 10.01 9.80
CA LEU A 85 10.43 8.98 10.41
C LEU A 85 9.61 7.83 11.01
N LEU A 86 8.46 8.12 11.64
CA LEU A 86 7.55 7.09 12.16
C LEU A 86 7.00 6.23 11.04
N LEU A 87 6.45 6.84 9.97
CA LEU A 87 5.98 6.13 8.79
C LEU A 87 7.06 5.22 8.21
N HIS A 88 8.28 5.77 8.01
CA HIS A 88 9.38 5.05 7.37
C HIS A 88 9.91 3.89 8.23
N ARG A 89 10.21 4.14 9.51
CA ARG A 89 10.79 3.13 10.44
C ARG A 89 9.86 1.95 10.68
N HIS A 90 8.57 2.21 10.79
CA HIS A 90 7.58 1.17 11.04
C HIS A 90 6.91 0.63 9.79
N SER A 91 7.35 1.06 8.60
CA SER A 91 6.80 0.63 7.31
C SER A 91 5.28 0.80 7.22
N LEU A 92 4.78 1.93 7.75
CA LEU A 92 3.36 2.24 7.76
C LEU A 92 2.96 2.97 6.47
N ASP A 93 1.77 2.69 5.97
CA ASP A 93 1.14 3.46 4.89
C ASP A 93 0.32 4.64 5.44
N PHE A 94 -0.13 4.54 6.70
CA PHE A 94 -0.98 5.50 7.39
C PHE A 94 -0.46 5.76 8.79
N LEU A 95 -0.39 7.03 9.19
CA LEU A 95 -0.08 7.45 10.54
C LEU A 95 -1.27 8.23 11.11
N PRO A 96 -2.01 7.68 12.08
CA PRO A 96 -3.06 8.41 12.77
C PRO A 96 -2.50 9.58 13.56
N ILE A 97 -3.18 10.72 13.49
CA ILE A 97 -2.91 11.90 14.31
C ILE A 97 -3.98 11.97 15.38
N VAL A 98 -3.57 11.96 16.62
CA VAL A 98 -4.46 11.97 17.78
C VAL A 98 -4.38 13.30 18.55
N PHE A 99 -5.49 13.63 19.19
CA PHE A 99 -5.51 14.75 20.13
C PHE A 99 -5.04 14.24 21.51
N PRO A 100 -3.99 14.84 22.12
CA PRO A 100 -3.36 14.28 23.32
C PRO A 100 -4.27 14.18 24.54
N GLU A 101 -5.26 15.08 24.67
CA GLU A 101 -6.09 15.17 25.86
C GLU A 101 -7.12 14.03 25.97
N ASP A 102 -7.67 13.56 24.87
CA ASP A 102 -8.75 12.57 24.85
C ASP A 102 -8.52 11.45 23.84
N MET A 103 -7.35 11.40 23.22
CA MET A 103 -6.93 10.40 22.25
C MET A 103 -7.83 10.30 21.02
N ARG A 104 -8.66 11.30 20.71
CA ARG A 104 -9.46 11.32 19.48
C ARG A 104 -8.57 11.31 18.25
N VAL A 105 -8.90 10.48 17.27
CA VAL A 105 -8.24 10.52 15.96
C VAL A 105 -8.79 11.69 15.16
N LEU A 106 -7.92 12.64 14.85
CA LEU A 106 -8.26 13.86 14.11
C LEU A 106 -8.10 13.67 12.60
N ALA A 107 -7.04 12.96 12.21
CA ALA A 107 -6.68 12.76 10.80
C ALA A 107 -5.77 11.54 10.66
N THR A 108 -5.48 11.20 9.41
CA THR A 108 -4.39 10.28 9.05
C THR A 108 -3.43 10.98 8.09
N VAL A 109 -2.12 10.77 8.29
CA VAL A 109 -1.08 11.27 7.40
C VAL A 109 -0.53 10.11 6.57
N THR A 110 -0.34 10.34 5.28
CA THR A 110 0.25 9.41 4.31
C THR A 110 1.47 10.03 3.65
N TYR A 111 2.28 9.23 2.97
CA TYR A 111 3.41 9.74 2.18
C TYR A 111 2.96 10.76 1.12
N THR A 112 1.81 10.54 0.48
CA THR A 112 1.28 11.47 -0.54
C THR A 112 0.88 12.82 0.06
N ASN A 113 0.29 12.84 1.27
CA ASN A 113 -0.01 14.11 1.97
C ASN A 113 1.27 14.89 2.30
N ILE A 114 2.34 14.19 2.69
CA ILE A 114 3.65 14.80 2.98
C ILE A 114 4.22 15.42 1.70
N LEU A 115 4.21 14.69 0.59
CA LEU A 115 4.71 15.19 -0.69
C LEU A 115 3.92 16.41 -1.18
N GLU A 116 2.59 16.38 -1.09
CA GLU A 116 1.73 17.51 -1.42
C GLU A 116 2.08 18.75 -0.60
N HIS A 117 2.29 18.60 0.70
CA HIS A 117 2.73 19.69 1.58
C HIS A 117 4.09 20.25 1.17
N LEU A 118 5.06 19.38 0.91
CA LEU A 118 6.41 19.79 0.51
C LEU A 118 6.38 20.57 -0.82
N VAL A 119 5.67 20.10 -1.83
CA VAL A 119 5.56 20.81 -3.12
C VAL A 119 4.89 22.17 -2.97
N THR A 120 3.88 22.26 -2.12
CA THR A 120 3.14 23.51 -1.94
C THR A 120 3.96 24.59 -1.24
N HIS A 121 4.79 24.20 -0.25
CA HIS A 121 5.48 25.15 0.62
C HIS A 121 6.95 25.38 0.26
N PHE A 122 7.60 24.49 -0.49
CA PHE A 122 9.04 24.55 -0.79
C PHE A 122 9.35 24.77 -2.28
N ARG A 123 8.47 25.42 -3.02
CA ARG A 123 8.62 25.69 -4.47
C ARG A 123 9.85 26.50 -4.85
N GLU A 124 10.46 27.21 -3.91
CA GLU A 124 11.58 28.14 -4.22
C GLU A 124 12.95 27.46 -4.36
N GLN A 125 13.12 26.22 -3.91
CA GLN A 125 14.40 25.49 -3.98
C GLN A 125 14.57 24.65 -5.25
N ARG A 126 14.08 25.14 -6.39
CA ARG A 126 13.99 24.39 -7.67
C ARG A 126 15.31 23.83 -8.20
N ARG A 127 16.49 24.37 -7.81
CA ARG A 127 17.79 23.92 -8.33
C ARG A 127 18.26 22.57 -7.82
N LEU A 128 17.66 22.02 -6.77
CA LEU A 128 18.03 20.72 -6.20
C LEU A 128 17.36 19.53 -6.91
N PHE A 129 16.50 19.77 -7.90
CA PHE A 129 15.62 18.76 -8.47
C PHE A 129 15.82 18.51 -9.97
N ASP A 130 16.91 19.02 -10.55
CA ASP A 130 17.19 18.88 -11.98
C ASP A 130 17.80 17.50 -12.34
N ASP A 131 18.36 16.81 -11.34
CA ASP A 131 18.90 15.45 -11.52
C ASP A 131 17.80 14.43 -11.76
N THR A 132 18.13 13.38 -12.52
CA THR A 132 17.15 12.32 -12.78
C THR A 132 16.97 11.43 -11.55
N ILE A 133 15.76 10.86 -11.40
CA ILE A 133 15.48 9.90 -10.32
C ILE A 133 16.42 8.69 -10.36
N PHE A 134 16.84 8.30 -11.56
CA PHE A 134 17.75 7.17 -11.75
C PHE A 134 19.17 7.49 -11.26
N ASP A 135 19.72 8.67 -11.59
CA ASP A 135 21.04 9.10 -11.14
C ASP A 135 21.09 9.31 -9.63
N LEU A 136 19.99 9.75 -9.03
CA LEU A 136 19.83 9.91 -7.60
C LEU A 136 19.61 8.59 -6.86
N GLY A 137 19.43 7.47 -7.57
CA GLY A 137 19.18 6.15 -6.99
C GLY A 137 17.82 6.03 -6.30
N ILE A 138 16.83 6.85 -6.70
CA ILE A 138 15.49 6.85 -6.12
C ILE A 138 14.62 5.79 -6.80
N GLY A 139 14.06 4.87 -6.01
CA GLY A 139 13.22 3.78 -6.50
C GLY A 139 13.91 2.43 -6.49
N THR A 140 13.22 1.43 -7.05
CA THR A 140 13.71 0.05 -7.18
C THR A 140 13.83 -0.30 -8.66
N TYR A 141 14.98 -0.85 -9.07
CA TYR A 141 15.30 -1.15 -10.48
C TYR A 141 15.80 -2.58 -10.68
N HIS A 142 15.69 -3.07 -11.92
CA HIS A 142 16.24 -4.35 -12.39
C HIS A 142 15.73 -5.59 -11.64
N ASP A 143 16.63 -6.51 -11.28
CA ASP A 143 16.36 -7.86 -10.75
C ASP A 143 15.53 -7.90 -9.46
N LYS A 144 15.34 -6.77 -8.83
CA LYS A 144 14.51 -6.64 -7.62
C LYS A 144 13.02 -6.42 -7.93
N LEU A 145 12.67 -6.26 -9.20
CA LEU A 145 11.29 -6.08 -9.61
C LEU A 145 10.55 -7.41 -9.62
N VAL A 146 9.46 -7.44 -8.89
CA VAL A 146 8.51 -8.54 -8.92
C VAL A 146 7.40 -8.18 -9.90
N THR A 147 7.21 -8.99 -10.92
CA THR A 147 6.18 -8.80 -11.95
C THR A 147 5.23 -9.98 -11.97
N ILE A 148 4.06 -9.80 -12.57
CA ILE A 148 3.06 -10.86 -12.73
C ILE A 148 2.44 -10.78 -14.13
N THR A 149 1.90 -11.87 -14.64
CA THR A 149 1.21 -11.88 -15.95
C THR A 149 -0.31 -11.99 -15.81
N PRO A 150 -1.09 -11.58 -16.81
CA PRO A 150 -2.56 -11.65 -16.75
C PRO A 150 -3.13 -13.06 -16.51
N ALA A 151 -2.37 -14.10 -16.87
CA ALA A 151 -2.79 -15.50 -16.72
C ALA A 151 -2.73 -16.02 -15.26
N HIS A 152 -2.03 -15.34 -14.37
CA HIS A 152 -1.98 -15.72 -12.96
C HIS A 152 -3.31 -15.42 -12.26
N SER A 153 -3.59 -16.20 -11.21
CA SER A 153 -4.77 -15.99 -10.38
C SER A 153 -4.61 -14.78 -9.45
N LEU A 154 -5.73 -14.30 -8.93
CA LEU A 154 -5.75 -13.29 -7.88
C LEU A 154 -5.01 -13.80 -6.62
N ALA A 155 -5.19 -15.06 -6.26
CA ALA A 155 -4.47 -15.67 -5.14
C ALA A 155 -2.95 -15.58 -5.32
N ASP A 156 -2.42 -15.87 -6.53
CA ASP A 156 -0.99 -15.75 -6.83
C ASP A 156 -0.50 -14.30 -6.65
N ALA A 157 -1.28 -13.33 -7.13
CA ALA A 157 -0.94 -11.91 -6.99
C ALA A 157 -0.89 -11.48 -5.51
N LEU A 158 -1.88 -11.87 -4.71
CA LEU A 158 -1.93 -11.57 -3.29
C LEU A 158 -0.81 -12.25 -2.51
N ASP A 159 -0.46 -13.49 -2.88
CA ASP A 159 0.68 -14.20 -2.27
C ASP A 159 2.02 -13.51 -2.60
N LEU A 160 2.23 -13.05 -3.84
CA LEU A 160 3.42 -12.29 -4.21
C LEU A 160 3.50 -10.95 -3.45
N LEU A 161 2.40 -10.20 -3.39
CA LEU A 161 2.32 -8.95 -2.64
C LEU A 161 2.67 -9.14 -1.16
N HIS A 162 2.14 -10.21 -0.55
CA HIS A 162 2.39 -10.52 0.85
C HIS A 162 3.84 -10.96 1.08
N HIS A 163 4.34 -11.93 0.29
CA HIS A 163 5.68 -12.51 0.46
C HIS A 163 6.78 -11.46 0.32
N HIS A 164 6.64 -10.56 -0.66
CA HIS A 164 7.61 -9.50 -0.90
C HIS A 164 7.32 -8.19 -0.13
N GLY A 165 6.22 -8.12 0.61
CA GLY A 165 5.82 -6.91 1.34
C GLY A 165 5.49 -5.73 0.43
N LEU A 166 4.96 -6.00 -0.77
CA LEU A 166 4.64 -5.01 -1.77
C LEU A 166 3.19 -4.55 -1.66
N SER A 167 2.91 -3.33 -2.10
CA SER A 167 1.55 -2.78 -2.18
C SER A 167 0.93 -2.91 -3.57
N ALA A 168 1.74 -3.14 -4.61
CA ALA A 168 1.27 -3.40 -5.97
C ALA A 168 2.30 -4.16 -6.80
N LEU A 169 1.81 -4.79 -7.88
CA LEU A 169 2.59 -5.52 -8.88
C LEU A 169 2.31 -4.96 -10.28
N PRO A 170 3.33 -4.71 -11.10
CA PRO A 170 3.14 -4.47 -12.51
C PRO A 170 2.69 -5.77 -13.18
N VAL A 171 1.60 -5.69 -13.94
CA VAL A 171 1.11 -6.79 -14.78
C VAL A 171 1.75 -6.64 -16.15
N VAL A 172 2.51 -7.64 -16.58
CA VAL A 172 3.32 -7.57 -17.79
C VAL A 172 2.96 -8.67 -18.79
N HIS A 173 3.25 -8.42 -20.06
CA HIS A 173 3.10 -9.42 -21.11
C HIS A 173 4.16 -10.52 -20.96
N ALA A 174 3.73 -11.78 -20.96
CA ALA A 174 4.62 -12.92 -20.88
C ALA A 174 5.62 -12.93 -22.06
N GLY A 175 6.91 -12.99 -21.76
CA GLY A 175 7.99 -13.06 -22.75
C GLY A 175 8.52 -11.73 -23.28
N THR A 176 7.77 -10.61 -23.20
CA THR A 176 8.28 -9.29 -23.62
C THR A 176 8.52 -8.33 -22.47
N ASN A 177 7.98 -8.59 -21.29
CA ASN A 177 8.01 -7.73 -20.11
C ASN A 177 7.38 -6.33 -20.32
N LYS A 178 6.59 -6.16 -21.41
CA LYS A 178 5.81 -4.94 -21.62
C LYS A 178 4.76 -4.76 -20.54
N ILE A 179 4.62 -3.54 -20.03
CA ILE A 179 3.60 -3.25 -19.01
C ILE A 179 2.21 -3.26 -19.65
N LEU A 180 1.27 -3.99 -19.04
CA LEU A 180 -0.12 -4.08 -19.45
C LEU A 180 -1.06 -3.39 -18.47
N GLY A 181 -0.63 -3.33 -17.20
CA GLY A 181 -1.43 -2.76 -16.13
C GLY A 181 -0.74 -2.86 -14.78
N VAL A 182 -1.49 -2.62 -13.75
CA VAL A 182 -1.06 -2.78 -12.36
C VAL A 182 -2.15 -3.48 -11.58
N TYR A 183 -1.76 -4.33 -10.65
CA TYR A 183 -2.62 -4.86 -9.61
C TYR A 183 -2.13 -4.37 -8.25
N SER A 184 -3.02 -3.75 -7.49
CA SER A 184 -2.74 -3.13 -6.19
C SER A 184 -3.56 -3.78 -5.09
N ARG A 185 -3.07 -3.78 -3.84
CA ARG A 185 -3.85 -4.23 -2.67
C ARG A 185 -5.13 -3.42 -2.43
N SER A 186 -5.19 -2.19 -2.92
CA SER A 186 -6.41 -1.36 -2.87
C SER A 186 -7.48 -1.76 -3.88
N ASP A 187 -7.15 -2.64 -4.82
CA ASP A 187 -8.09 -3.15 -5.83
C ASP A 187 -8.99 -4.22 -5.22
N ILE A 188 -9.97 -3.78 -4.46
CA ILE A 188 -10.91 -4.64 -3.70
C ILE A 188 -12.24 -4.87 -4.40
N THR A 189 -12.31 -4.62 -5.71
CA THR A 189 -13.56 -4.81 -6.49
C THR A 189 -14.10 -6.23 -6.36
N PHE A 190 -13.23 -7.23 -6.26
CA PHE A 190 -13.63 -8.62 -6.05
C PHE A 190 -14.35 -8.84 -4.71
N LEU A 191 -13.98 -8.10 -3.66
CA LEU A 191 -14.67 -8.13 -2.36
C LEU A 191 -16.03 -7.42 -2.42
N ALA A 192 -16.07 -6.28 -3.13
CA ALA A 192 -17.29 -5.50 -3.26
C ALA A 192 -18.35 -6.21 -4.13
N SER A 193 -17.93 -7.07 -5.05
CA SER A 193 -18.82 -7.85 -5.91
C SER A 193 -19.26 -9.19 -5.31
N ALA A 194 -18.60 -9.65 -4.25
CA ALA A 194 -18.93 -10.91 -3.60
C ALA A 194 -20.21 -10.80 -2.76
N SER A 195 -21.04 -11.83 -2.83
CA SER A 195 -22.29 -11.93 -2.04
C SER A 195 -22.03 -12.28 -0.58
N ASP A 196 -20.98 -13.03 -0.31
CA ASP A 196 -20.55 -13.49 1.00
C ASP A 196 -19.06 -13.84 1.03
N ALA A 197 -18.57 -14.35 2.15
CA ALA A 197 -17.15 -14.67 2.33
C ALA A 197 -16.70 -15.89 1.48
N GLU A 198 -17.59 -16.85 1.21
CA GLU A 198 -17.31 -18.02 0.39
C GLU A 198 -17.14 -17.62 -1.09
N ASP A 199 -18.02 -16.77 -1.58
CA ASP A 199 -17.95 -16.18 -2.90
C ASP A 199 -16.69 -15.32 -3.06
N ALA A 200 -16.34 -14.50 -2.06
CA ALA A 200 -15.11 -13.72 -2.04
C ALA A 200 -13.86 -14.60 -2.15
N ILE A 201 -13.83 -15.76 -1.48
CA ILE A 201 -12.75 -16.74 -1.64
C ILE A 201 -12.79 -17.39 -3.02
N GLY A 202 -13.96 -17.68 -3.57
CA GLY A 202 -14.10 -18.16 -4.94
C GLY A 202 -13.48 -17.22 -5.98
N HIS A 203 -13.60 -15.91 -5.74
CA HIS A 203 -12.99 -14.89 -6.61
C HIS A 203 -11.45 -14.91 -6.61
N LEU A 204 -10.81 -15.48 -5.58
CA LEU A 204 -9.35 -15.62 -5.54
C LEU A 204 -8.79 -16.53 -6.65
N ALA A 205 -9.63 -17.40 -7.22
CA ALA A 205 -9.28 -18.24 -8.37
C ALA A 205 -9.40 -17.52 -9.73
N LEU A 206 -10.00 -16.32 -9.78
CA LEU A 206 -10.12 -15.54 -11.02
C LEU A 206 -8.75 -15.11 -11.51
N THR A 207 -8.60 -15.03 -12.84
CA THR A 207 -7.38 -14.51 -13.46
C THR A 207 -7.30 -12.99 -13.33
N LEU A 208 -6.08 -12.47 -13.26
CA LEU A 208 -5.85 -11.02 -13.28
C LEU A 208 -6.40 -10.35 -14.52
N GLU A 209 -6.40 -11.04 -15.66
CA GLU A 209 -7.02 -10.56 -16.89
C GLU A 209 -8.50 -10.23 -16.68
N SER A 210 -9.25 -11.16 -16.06
CA SER A 210 -10.68 -10.97 -15.77
C SER A 210 -10.92 -9.79 -14.84
N ILE A 211 -10.08 -9.64 -13.82
CA ILE A 211 -10.18 -8.56 -12.83
C ILE A 211 -9.86 -7.21 -13.47
N MET A 212 -8.78 -7.12 -14.24
CA MET A 212 -8.38 -5.90 -14.93
C MET A 212 -9.42 -5.43 -15.96
N LEU A 213 -10.12 -6.36 -16.61
CA LEU A 213 -11.21 -6.02 -17.53
C LEU A 213 -12.39 -5.37 -16.79
N GLN A 214 -12.65 -5.76 -15.56
CA GLN A 214 -13.71 -5.17 -14.74
C GLN A 214 -13.34 -3.78 -14.22
N GLN A 215 -12.04 -3.52 -14.00
CA GLN A 215 -11.52 -2.27 -13.40
C GLN A 215 -11.32 -1.13 -14.41
N ARG A 216 -11.48 -1.34 -15.70
CA ARG A 216 -11.06 -0.44 -16.79
C ARG A 216 -11.66 0.95 -16.85
N THR A 217 -12.44 1.38 -15.90
CA THR A 217 -13.26 2.58 -16.08
C THR A 217 -12.71 3.86 -15.45
N ASP A 218 -11.69 3.80 -14.59
CA ASP A 218 -11.21 5.03 -13.93
C ASP A 218 -9.68 5.13 -13.86
N VAL A 219 -9.10 5.82 -14.87
CA VAL A 219 -7.66 6.17 -14.91
C VAL A 219 -7.27 7.27 -13.91
N THR A 220 -8.23 7.85 -13.20
CA THR A 220 -7.96 8.94 -12.24
C THR A 220 -7.66 8.43 -10.83
N THR A 221 -7.77 7.12 -10.61
CA THR A 221 -7.47 6.55 -9.29
C THR A 221 -5.98 6.62 -8.96
N PRO A 222 -5.60 6.86 -7.70
CA PRO A 222 -4.20 6.91 -7.27
C PRO A 222 -3.40 5.63 -7.53
N ASP A 223 -4.10 4.52 -7.72
CA ASP A 223 -3.52 3.18 -7.95
C ASP A 223 -3.63 2.72 -9.40
N ALA A 224 -4.13 3.56 -10.32
CA ALA A 224 -4.10 3.27 -11.75
C ALA A 224 -2.67 3.15 -12.29
N LEU A 225 -2.53 2.58 -13.48
CA LEU A 225 -1.22 2.47 -14.14
C LEU A 225 -0.72 3.86 -14.55
N HIS A 226 0.37 4.28 -13.92
CA HIS A 226 1.10 5.47 -14.28
C HIS A 226 2.56 5.12 -14.52
N THR A 227 3.14 5.67 -15.59
CA THR A 227 4.51 5.38 -16.01
C THR A 227 5.37 6.63 -16.08
N CYS A 228 6.67 6.43 -15.93
CA CYS A 228 7.70 7.41 -16.19
C CYS A 228 8.91 6.71 -16.83
N THR A 229 9.93 7.49 -17.21
CA THR A 229 11.20 6.96 -17.72
C THR A 229 12.36 7.33 -16.79
N LYS A 230 13.51 6.69 -16.96
CA LYS A 230 14.73 7.01 -16.20
C LYS A 230 15.19 8.46 -16.36
N SER A 231 14.82 9.12 -17.47
CA SER A 231 15.18 10.50 -17.76
C SER A 231 14.33 11.56 -17.06
N HIS A 232 13.25 11.14 -16.38
CA HIS A 232 12.47 12.09 -15.61
C HIS A 232 13.27 12.63 -14.42
N THR A 233 13.23 13.97 -14.27
CA THR A 233 13.89 14.64 -13.16
C THR A 233 13.13 14.45 -11.86
N LEU A 234 13.82 14.58 -10.74
CA LEU A 234 13.18 14.54 -9.41
C LEU A 234 12.04 15.56 -9.31
N GLN A 235 12.22 16.76 -9.90
CA GLN A 235 11.16 17.78 -9.91
C GLN A 235 9.89 17.28 -10.61
N SER A 236 10.01 16.72 -11.82
CA SER A 236 8.84 16.26 -12.58
C SER A 236 8.11 15.14 -11.87
N ILE A 237 8.86 14.21 -11.28
CA ILE A 237 8.28 13.11 -10.49
C ILE A 237 7.57 13.63 -9.23
N PHE A 238 8.18 14.58 -8.54
CA PHE A 238 7.62 15.20 -7.35
C PHE A 238 6.29 15.92 -7.64
N GLU A 239 6.24 16.65 -8.76
CA GLU A 239 5.02 17.32 -9.22
C GLU A 239 3.90 16.31 -9.57
N TYR A 240 4.24 15.18 -10.21
CA TYR A 240 3.28 14.13 -10.51
C TYR A 240 2.65 13.54 -9.23
N PHE A 241 3.46 13.20 -8.24
CA PHE A 241 2.95 12.67 -6.97
C PHE A 241 2.08 13.68 -6.21
N ALA A 242 2.47 14.96 -6.20
CA ALA A 242 1.75 15.99 -5.46
C ALA A 242 0.45 16.42 -6.14
N GLN A 243 0.44 16.56 -7.48
CA GLN A 243 -0.73 17.05 -8.22
C GLN A 243 -1.76 15.95 -8.45
N LEU A 244 -1.29 14.74 -8.75
CA LEU A 244 -2.13 13.62 -9.16
C LEU A 244 -2.34 12.61 -8.04
N ARG A 245 -1.65 12.79 -6.89
CA ARG A 245 -1.74 11.95 -5.69
C ARG A 245 -1.51 10.47 -5.97
N PHE A 246 -0.63 10.16 -6.90
CA PHE A 246 -0.24 8.80 -7.20
C PHE A 246 0.49 8.18 -6.01
N ASN A 247 0.30 6.88 -5.83
CA ASN A 247 1.05 6.11 -4.83
C ASN A 247 2.39 5.63 -5.38
N ARG A 248 2.45 5.37 -6.71
CA ARG A 248 3.63 4.87 -7.42
C ARG A 248 3.61 5.19 -8.89
N LEU A 249 4.80 5.16 -9.50
CA LEU A 249 5.03 5.22 -10.94
C LEU A 249 5.88 4.03 -11.35
N PHE A 250 5.54 3.36 -12.44
CA PHE A 250 6.39 2.33 -13.03
C PHE A 250 7.36 2.98 -14.03
N VAL A 251 8.65 2.69 -13.86
CA VAL A 251 9.66 3.18 -14.81
C VAL A 251 9.70 2.21 -15.97
N VAL A 252 9.52 2.74 -17.17
CA VAL A 252 9.55 1.98 -18.43
C VAL A 252 10.70 2.44 -19.33
N ASP A 253 11.16 1.54 -20.19
CA ASP A 253 12.07 1.86 -21.28
C ASP A 253 11.32 2.28 -22.55
N ASP A 254 12.07 2.54 -23.64
CA ASP A 254 11.52 2.96 -24.93
C ASP A 254 10.65 1.89 -25.60
N ALA A 255 10.69 0.65 -25.13
CA ALA A 255 9.87 -0.45 -25.61
C ALA A 255 8.63 -0.71 -24.73
N ASP A 256 8.34 0.17 -23.76
CA ASP A 256 7.33 0.02 -22.71
C ASP A 256 7.56 -1.17 -21.76
N CYS A 257 8.80 -1.67 -21.67
CA CYS A 257 9.14 -2.72 -20.72
C CYS A 257 9.41 -2.14 -19.34
N VAL A 258 8.92 -2.80 -18.30
CA VAL A 258 9.12 -2.36 -16.92
C VAL A 258 10.58 -2.56 -16.52
N VAL A 259 11.23 -1.47 -16.12
CA VAL A 259 12.64 -1.45 -15.68
C VAL A 259 12.81 -0.94 -14.24
N GLY A 260 11.75 -0.41 -13.63
CA GLY A 260 11.78 0.11 -12.27
C GLY A 260 10.41 0.46 -11.73
N VAL A 261 10.39 0.86 -10.46
CA VAL A 261 9.24 1.43 -9.77
C VAL A 261 9.71 2.50 -8.80
N VAL A 262 8.98 3.62 -8.74
CA VAL A 262 9.19 4.70 -7.79
C VAL A 262 7.89 4.92 -7.02
N SER A 263 7.96 4.96 -5.71
CA SER A 263 6.82 5.19 -4.83
C SER A 263 6.95 6.51 -4.06
N ALA A 264 5.83 7.00 -3.53
CA ALA A 264 5.83 8.16 -2.63
C ALA A 264 6.74 7.94 -1.41
N ARG A 265 6.86 6.68 -0.94
CA ARG A 265 7.75 6.28 0.14
C ARG A 265 9.23 6.49 -0.23
N ASP A 266 9.64 6.14 -1.45
CA ASP A 266 11.03 6.29 -1.91
C ASP A 266 11.44 7.77 -1.95
N LEU A 267 10.52 8.64 -2.42
CA LEU A 267 10.75 10.09 -2.43
C LEU A 267 10.90 10.65 -1.01
N VAL A 268 10.00 10.29 -0.09
CA VAL A 268 10.11 10.74 1.30
C VAL A 268 11.38 10.20 1.96
N ALA A 269 11.75 8.94 1.70
CA ALA A 269 12.99 8.35 2.21
C ALA A 269 14.23 9.10 1.72
N TYR A 270 14.26 9.52 0.46
CA TYR A 270 15.34 10.35 -0.09
C TYR A 270 15.49 11.66 0.68
N PHE A 271 14.38 12.38 0.94
CA PHE A 271 14.43 13.63 1.71
C PHE A 271 14.76 13.44 3.20
N LEU A 272 14.52 12.27 3.77
CA LEU A 272 14.93 11.98 5.14
C LEU A 272 16.41 11.68 5.27
N ALA A 273 17.06 11.22 4.18
CA ALA A 273 18.49 10.90 4.12
C ALA A 273 19.35 12.11 3.77
N ALA A 274 18.78 13.12 3.09
CA ALA A 274 19.41 14.39 2.75
C ALA A 274 19.39 15.36 3.95
#